data_58aa8803c285e857cde690deec9ad7bb
#
_entry.id   58aa8803c285e857cde690deec9ad7bb
#
_cell.length_a   1.000
_cell.length_b   1.000
_cell.length_c   1.000
_cell.angle_alpha   90.00
_cell.angle_beta   90.00
_cell.angle_gamma   90.00
#
_symmetry.space_group_name_H-M   'P 1'
#
loop_
_entity.id
_entity.type
_entity.pdbx_description
1 polymer ?
#
loop_
_entity_poly.entity_id
_entity_poly.type
_entity_poly.pdbx_seq_one_letter_code
_entity_poly.pdbx_strand_id
1 'polypeptide(L)'
;CFIPQGDYGDWLEQRGFSTPPGNFVDKSGHILGQHKGIHRYTLGQGRGLGVSGPHRYFVTELRPDTCEVVLSDGSDLGRDTVRCVRPNWLAADGLTGPVEVQVRLRHSRTQLPAALEADGEGVVLHMHTPARAPTPGQLAVFYDGDTVLGSAWIT
;
A
#
# COMPACT_ATOMS: atom_id res chain seq x y z
N CYS A 1 9.30 -1.95 -14.23
CA CYS A 1 9.92 -2.76 -13.17
C CYS A 1 11.41 -2.49 -13.14
N PHE A 2 11.97 -2.13 -11.97
CA PHE A 2 13.41 -1.83 -11.80
C PHE A 2 14.27 -3.07 -11.62
N ILE A 3 13.67 -4.25 -11.58
CA ILE A 3 14.35 -5.53 -11.44
C ILE A 3 14.24 -6.26 -12.77
N PRO A 4 15.36 -6.37 -13.51
CA PRO A 4 15.33 -6.93 -14.88
C PRO A 4 15.04 -8.43 -14.90
N GLN A 5 15.44 -9.16 -13.87
CA GLN A 5 15.28 -10.62 -13.77
C GLN A 5 15.18 -11.05 -12.30
N GLY A 6 14.31 -12.04 -12.02
CA GLY A 6 14.20 -12.68 -10.72
C GLY A 6 13.09 -12.13 -9.82
N ASP A 7 13.04 -12.64 -8.60
CA ASP A 7 12.12 -12.25 -7.54
C ASP A 7 12.64 -11.02 -6.78
N TYR A 8 11.73 -10.13 -6.37
CA TYR A 8 12.09 -8.92 -5.62
C TYR A 8 12.75 -9.24 -4.28
N GLY A 9 12.28 -10.28 -3.60
CA GLY A 9 12.84 -10.73 -2.34
C GLY A 9 14.28 -11.21 -2.51
N ASP A 10 14.56 -12.00 -3.55
CA ASP A 10 15.92 -12.49 -3.84
C ASP A 10 16.87 -11.32 -4.18
N TRP A 11 16.37 -10.32 -4.88
CA TRP A 11 17.13 -9.11 -5.20
C TRP A 11 17.49 -8.30 -3.95
N LEU A 12 16.58 -8.19 -2.98
CA LEU A 12 16.84 -7.54 -1.69
C LEU A 12 17.87 -8.32 -0.87
N GLU A 13 17.72 -9.64 -0.78
CA GLU A 13 18.61 -10.53 -0.03
C GLU A 13 20.04 -10.48 -0.55
N GLN A 14 20.23 -10.45 -1.86
CA GLN A 14 21.55 -10.28 -2.49
C GLN A 14 22.24 -8.95 -2.11
N ARG A 15 21.49 -7.96 -1.66
CA ARG A 15 21.98 -6.65 -1.18
C ARG A 15 22.08 -6.55 0.33
N GLY A 16 21.89 -7.66 1.04
CA GLY A 16 21.96 -7.71 2.50
C GLY A 16 20.68 -7.26 3.22
N PHE A 17 19.57 -7.05 2.49
CA PHE A 17 18.27 -6.73 3.07
C PHE A 17 17.43 -8.01 3.20
N SER A 18 17.51 -8.66 4.33
CA SER A 18 16.69 -9.84 4.64
C SER A 18 16.09 -9.71 6.03
N THR A 19 14.96 -10.34 6.23
CA THR A 19 14.36 -10.53 7.56
C THR A 19 14.24 -12.01 7.86
N PRO A 20 14.21 -12.41 9.15
CA PRO A 20 14.05 -13.81 9.52
C PRO A 20 12.79 -14.44 8.91
N PRO A 21 12.78 -15.76 8.72
CA PRO A 21 11.55 -16.49 8.47
C PRO A 21 10.53 -16.28 9.60
N GLY A 22 9.26 -16.35 9.29
CA GLY A 22 8.20 -16.18 10.25
C GLY A 22 6.93 -16.90 9.85
N ASN A 23 5.83 -16.56 10.51
CA ASN A 23 4.55 -17.23 10.32
C ASN A 23 3.56 -16.35 9.55
N PHE A 24 2.79 -16.99 8.66
CA PHE A 24 1.49 -16.47 8.28
C PHE A 24 0.51 -16.77 9.40
N VAL A 25 -0.19 -15.75 9.86
CA VAL A 25 -1.22 -15.89 10.90
C VAL A 25 -2.53 -15.28 10.44
N ASP A 26 -3.64 -15.76 10.99
CA ASP A 26 -4.92 -15.06 10.87
C ASP A 26 -5.00 -13.91 11.89
N LYS A 27 -6.11 -13.15 11.88
CA LYS A 27 -6.35 -12.05 12.82
C LYS A 27 -6.41 -12.48 14.29
N SER A 28 -6.71 -13.75 14.54
CA SER A 28 -6.78 -14.35 15.88
C SER A 28 -5.41 -14.85 16.36
N GLY A 29 -4.40 -14.82 15.48
CA GLY A 29 -3.05 -15.33 15.76
C GLY A 29 -2.86 -16.81 15.47
N HIS A 30 -3.83 -17.49 14.85
CA HIS A 30 -3.63 -18.88 14.44
C HIS A 30 -2.66 -18.96 13.27
N ILE A 31 -1.71 -19.88 13.35
CA ILE A 31 -0.71 -20.10 12.31
C ILE A 31 -1.36 -20.80 11.11
N LEU A 32 -1.25 -20.15 9.95
CA LEU A 32 -1.73 -20.63 8.66
C LEU A 32 -0.62 -21.25 7.81
N GLY A 33 0.64 -20.94 8.10
CA GLY A 33 1.81 -21.42 7.37
C GLY A 33 3.06 -20.68 7.76
N GLN A 34 4.14 -20.91 7.03
CA GLN A 34 5.43 -20.23 7.25
C GLN A 34 5.88 -19.48 6.00
N HIS A 35 6.65 -18.42 6.18
CA HIS A 35 7.23 -17.62 5.11
C HIS A 35 8.75 -17.40 5.30
N LYS A 36 9.44 -17.04 4.22
CA LYS A 36 10.91 -16.89 4.17
C LYS A 36 11.43 -15.52 4.65
N GLY A 37 10.54 -14.61 5.01
CA GLY A 37 10.89 -13.27 5.46
C GLY A 37 9.80 -12.26 5.06
N ILE A 38 9.50 -11.32 5.96
CA ILE A 38 8.43 -10.33 5.81
C ILE A 38 8.66 -9.37 4.63
N HIS A 39 9.94 -9.10 4.28
CA HIS A 39 10.35 -8.24 3.17
C HIS A 39 9.86 -8.72 1.79
N ARG A 40 9.41 -9.98 1.68
CA ARG A 40 8.87 -10.58 0.46
C ARG A 40 7.39 -10.29 0.24
N TYR A 41 6.72 -9.62 1.19
CA TYR A 41 5.26 -9.43 1.19
C TYR A 41 4.88 -7.96 1.22
N THR A 42 3.71 -7.66 0.63
CA THR A 42 3.17 -6.30 0.54
C THR A 42 1.69 -6.32 0.90
N LEU A 43 1.21 -5.26 1.53
CA LEU A 43 -0.23 -5.10 1.86
C LEU A 43 -1.10 -5.26 0.61
N GLY A 44 -2.17 -6.04 0.75
CA GLY A 44 -3.09 -6.37 -0.33
C GLY A 44 -2.61 -7.46 -1.29
N GLN A 45 -1.41 -8.03 -1.09
CA GLN A 45 -0.93 -9.16 -1.88
C GLN A 45 -1.81 -10.39 -1.65
N GLY A 46 -2.29 -11.00 -2.74
CA GLY A 46 -3.10 -12.23 -2.69
C GLY A 46 -2.58 -13.34 -3.61
N ARG A 47 -1.32 -13.22 -4.10
CA ARG A 47 -0.66 -14.26 -4.90
C ARG A 47 0.68 -14.62 -4.28
N GLY A 48 1.13 -15.86 -4.49
CA GLY A 48 2.44 -16.31 -4.01
C GLY A 48 2.55 -16.46 -2.50
N LEU A 49 1.43 -16.60 -1.77
CA LEU A 49 1.42 -16.80 -0.32
C LEU A 49 1.72 -18.26 0.08
N GLY A 50 1.42 -19.23 -0.79
CA GLY A 50 1.60 -20.66 -0.48
C GLY A 50 0.68 -21.19 0.62
N VAL A 51 -0.34 -20.44 1.01
CA VAL A 51 -1.32 -20.79 2.02
C VAL A 51 -2.63 -21.16 1.35
N SER A 52 -3.21 -22.30 1.73
CA SER A 52 -4.52 -22.77 1.27
C SER A 52 -5.55 -22.65 2.39
N GLY A 53 -6.81 -22.38 2.04
CA GLY A 53 -7.89 -22.25 3.01
C GLY A 53 -9.26 -22.17 2.34
N PRO A 54 -10.32 -21.91 3.12
CA PRO A 54 -11.70 -21.89 2.64
C PRO A 54 -12.00 -20.71 1.70
N HIS A 55 -11.16 -19.69 1.72
CA HIS A 55 -11.24 -18.49 0.88
C HIS A 55 -9.85 -18.08 0.40
N ARG A 56 -9.81 -17.13 -0.52
CA ARG A 56 -8.56 -16.52 -0.96
C ARG A 56 -8.02 -15.60 0.13
N TYR A 57 -6.77 -15.80 0.52
CA TYR A 57 -6.08 -14.95 1.47
C TYR A 57 -5.41 -13.72 0.83
N PHE A 58 -5.33 -12.65 1.62
CA PHE A 58 -4.62 -11.42 1.30
C PHE A 58 -3.80 -10.96 2.50
N VAL A 59 -2.65 -10.37 2.25
CA VAL A 59 -1.84 -9.73 3.28
C VAL A 59 -2.55 -8.47 3.75
N THR A 60 -2.90 -8.41 5.03
CA THR A 60 -3.64 -7.29 5.64
C THR A 60 -2.84 -6.50 6.64
N GLU A 61 -1.80 -7.12 7.22
CA GLU A 61 -0.88 -6.47 8.15
C GLU A 61 0.51 -7.13 8.05
N LEU A 62 1.56 -6.34 8.25
CA LEU A 62 2.92 -6.82 8.41
C LEU A 62 3.38 -6.45 9.82
N ARG A 63 3.85 -7.43 10.60
CA ARG A 63 4.31 -7.25 11.98
C ARG A 63 5.82 -7.50 12.07
N PRO A 64 6.65 -6.47 11.88
CA PRO A 64 8.10 -6.64 11.87
C PRO A 64 8.67 -7.20 13.18
N ASP A 65 8.11 -6.79 14.32
CA ASP A 65 8.61 -7.15 15.65
C ASP A 65 8.47 -8.66 15.95
N THR A 66 7.41 -9.28 15.43
CA THR A 66 7.14 -10.72 15.60
C THR A 66 7.45 -11.54 14.34
N CYS A 67 7.89 -10.89 13.27
CA CYS A 67 8.09 -11.50 11.95
C CYS A 67 6.84 -12.22 11.45
N GLU A 68 5.64 -11.66 11.70
CA GLU A 68 4.36 -12.22 11.25
C GLU A 68 3.81 -11.47 10.05
N VAL A 69 3.17 -12.23 9.15
CA VAL A 69 2.34 -11.72 8.06
C VAL A 69 0.91 -12.11 8.32
N VAL A 70 0.05 -11.11 8.60
CA VAL A 70 -1.37 -11.36 8.89
C VAL A 70 -2.14 -11.49 7.59
N LEU A 71 -2.92 -12.55 7.50
CA LEU A 71 -3.77 -12.86 6.35
C LEU A 71 -5.25 -12.80 6.71
N SER A 72 -6.06 -12.26 5.79
CA SER A 72 -7.52 -12.33 5.86
C SER A 72 -8.13 -12.54 4.47
N ASP A 73 -9.47 -12.55 4.38
CA ASP A 73 -10.22 -12.56 3.11
C ASP A 73 -10.13 -11.22 2.34
N GLY A 74 -9.53 -10.20 2.95
CA GLY A 74 -9.33 -8.87 2.37
C GLY A 74 -10.53 -7.94 2.45
N SER A 75 -11.59 -8.30 3.18
CA SER A 75 -12.75 -7.44 3.44
C SER A 75 -12.39 -6.15 4.20
N ASP A 76 -11.31 -6.19 4.97
CA ASP A 76 -10.80 -5.11 5.81
C ASP A 76 -9.68 -4.26 5.16
N LEU A 77 -9.40 -4.46 3.89
CA LEU A 77 -8.37 -3.70 3.17
C LEU A 77 -8.82 -2.32 2.69
N GLY A 78 -10.12 -2.03 2.74
CA GLY A 78 -10.66 -0.72 2.38
C GLY A 78 -10.23 0.38 3.36
N ARG A 79 -9.89 1.56 2.84
CA ARG A 79 -9.63 2.77 3.62
C ARG A 79 -10.38 3.94 3.00
N ASP A 80 -11.17 4.63 3.83
CA ASP A 80 -11.89 5.83 3.43
C ASP A 80 -11.02 7.08 3.50
N THR A 81 -9.89 6.97 4.21
CA THR A 81 -8.93 8.07 4.37
C THR A 81 -7.52 7.57 4.12
N VAL A 82 -6.74 8.36 3.36
CA VAL A 82 -5.32 8.08 3.09
C VAL A 82 -4.52 9.33 3.42
N ARG A 83 -3.61 9.22 4.41
CA ARG A 83 -2.69 10.30 4.78
C ARG A 83 -1.42 10.21 3.96
N CYS A 84 -0.94 11.38 3.55
CA CYS A 84 0.28 11.48 2.75
C CYS A 84 1.16 12.63 3.24
N VAL A 85 2.46 12.47 3.08
CA VAL A 85 3.45 13.45 3.50
C VAL A 85 4.32 13.91 2.33
N ARG A 86 5.00 15.01 2.51
CA ARG A 86 5.91 15.60 1.53
C ARG A 86 5.24 15.79 0.16
N PRO A 87 4.15 16.59 0.07
CA PRO A 87 3.52 16.89 -1.20
C PRO A 87 4.50 17.59 -2.14
N ASN A 88 4.49 17.17 -3.40
CA ASN A 88 5.21 17.80 -4.49
C ASN A 88 4.19 18.28 -5.53
N TRP A 89 4.04 19.59 -5.66
CA TRP A 89 3.08 20.21 -6.55
C TRP A 89 3.70 20.46 -7.93
N LEU A 90 2.94 20.20 -8.99
CA LEU A 90 3.39 20.35 -10.38
C LEU A 90 2.55 21.39 -11.15
N ALA A 91 1.25 21.37 -11.00
CA ALA A 91 0.31 22.28 -11.68
C ALA A 91 -0.40 23.24 -10.71
N ALA A 92 0.04 23.31 -9.45
CA ALA A 92 -0.49 24.20 -8.41
C ALA A 92 0.63 24.58 -7.46
N ASP A 93 0.48 25.73 -6.78
CA ASP A 93 1.45 26.19 -5.76
C ASP A 93 1.11 25.63 -4.35
N GLY A 94 0.11 24.75 -4.25
CA GLY A 94 -0.41 24.18 -3.00
C GLY A 94 -1.93 24.16 -2.99
N LEU A 95 -2.51 23.84 -1.83
CA LEU A 95 -3.95 23.83 -1.62
C LEU A 95 -4.39 25.08 -0.85
N THR A 96 -5.40 25.77 -1.36
CA THR A 96 -6.08 26.87 -0.66
C THR A 96 -7.36 26.43 0.05
N GLY A 97 -7.74 25.17 -0.09
CA GLY A 97 -8.92 24.51 0.47
C GLY A 97 -9.05 23.10 -0.07
N PRO A 98 -10.10 22.35 0.32
CA PRO A 98 -10.38 21.03 -0.24
C PRO A 98 -10.60 21.10 -1.76
N VAL A 99 -10.02 20.14 -2.47
CA VAL A 99 -10.12 20.04 -3.95
C VAL A 99 -10.52 18.62 -4.34
N GLU A 100 -11.50 18.51 -5.23
CA GLU A 100 -11.87 17.24 -5.84
C GLU A 100 -10.80 16.79 -6.84
N VAL A 101 -10.34 15.54 -6.69
CA VAL A 101 -9.26 14.97 -7.51
C VAL A 101 -9.58 13.54 -7.91
N GLN A 102 -8.90 13.08 -8.96
CA GLN A 102 -8.71 11.67 -9.21
C GLN A 102 -7.34 11.26 -8.69
N VAL A 103 -7.24 10.15 -7.94
CA VAL A 103 -5.98 9.73 -7.34
C VAL A 103 -5.57 8.32 -7.78
N ARG A 104 -4.28 8.12 -8.03
CA ARG A 104 -3.64 6.80 -8.14
C ARG A 104 -2.77 6.55 -6.92
N LEU A 105 -3.05 5.47 -6.20
CA LEU A 105 -2.35 5.08 -4.97
C LEU A 105 -1.32 3.97 -5.20
N ARG A 106 -1.22 3.47 -6.42
CA ARG A 106 -0.27 2.43 -6.85
C ARG A 106 -0.16 2.43 -8.37
N HIS A 107 0.78 1.67 -8.89
CA HIS A 107 0.86 1.42 -10.33
C HIS A 107 -0.37 0.64 -10.81
N SER A 108 -1.45 1.33 -11.14
CA SER A 108 -2.67 0.79 -11.73
C SER A 108 -3.22 1.75 -12.78
N ARG A 109 -4.07 1.25 -13.67
CA ARG A 109 -4.78 2.10 -14.63
C ARG A 109 -5.98 2.82 -14.00
N THR A 110 -6.45 2.34 -12.84
CA THR A 110 -7.65 2.87 -12.19
C THR A 110 -7.27 4.09 -11.35
N GLN A 111 -7.98 5.18 -11.60
CA GLN A 111 -8.02 6.35 -10.73
C GLN A 111 -9.25 6.23 -9.82
N LEU A 112 -9.15 6.75 -8.59
CA LEU A 112 -10.23 6.77 -7.61
C LEU A 112 -10.58 8.22 -7.28
N PRO A 113 -11.87 8.57 -7.20
CA PRO A 113 -12.27 9.92 -6.81
C PRO A 113 -12.07 10.15 -5.32
N ALA A 114 -11.59 11.33 -4.97
CA ALA A 114 -11.32 11.74 -3.60
C ALA A 114 -11.34 13.26 -3.44
N ALA A 115 -11.68 13.74 -2.25
CA ALA A 115 -11.38 15.10 -1.83
C ALA A 115 -9.98 15.15 -1.22
N LEU A 116 -9.14 16.03 -1.73
CA LEU A 116 -7.77 16.27 -1.26
C LEU A 116 -7.75 17.53 -0.40
N GLU A 117 -7.21 17.42 0.81
CA GLU A 117 -7.16 18.50 1.77
C GLU A 117 -5.76 18.61 2.41
N ALA A 118 -5.37 19.82 2.82
CA ALA A 118 -4.14 20.02 3.56
C ALA A 118 -4.24 19.46 4.98
N ASP A 119 -3.20 18.78 5.46
CA ASP A 119 -3.09 18.20 6.79
C ASP A 119 -1.71 18.52 7.38
N GLY A 120 -1.58 19.69 7.99
CA GLY A 120 -0.29 20.22 8.43
C GLY A 120 0.68 20.43 7.25
N GLU A 121 1.86 19.79 7.31
CA GLU A 121 2.84 19.81 6.21
C GLU A 121 2.56 18.71 5.15
N GLY A 122 1.53 17.91 5.35
CA GLY A 122 1.09 16.85 4.46
C GLY A 122 -0.25 17.13 3.81
N VAL A 123 -0.86 16.08 3.32
CA VAL A 123 -2.21 16.10 2.75
C VAL A 123 -2.98 14.85 3.16
N VAL A 124 -4.30 14.96 3.22
CA VAL A 124 -5.21 13.85 3.44
C VAL A 124 -6.14 13.70 2.24
N LEU A 125 -6.36 12.47 1.84
CA LEU A 125 -7.34 12.09 0.84
C LEU A 125 -8.55 11.48 1.53
N HIS A 126 -9.72 12.08 1.36
CA HIS A 126 -11.01 11.52 1.73
C HIS A 126 -11.59 10.81 0.52
N MET A 127 -11.55 9.47 0.53
CA MET A 127 -11.92 8.64 -0.62
C MET A 127 -13.44 8.56 -0.77
N HIS A 128 -13.99 8.82 -1.94
CA HIS A 128 -15.43 8.62 -2.21
C HIS A 128 -15.79 7.14 -2.38
N THR A 129 -14.80 6.31 -2.68
CA THR A 129 -14.90 4.85 -2.67
C THR A 129 -13.68 4.32 -1.92
N PRO A 130 -13.85 3.40 -0.95
CA PRO A 130 -12.74 2.91 -0.14
C PRO A 130 -11.55 2.44 -0.99
N ALA A 131 -10.38 3.02 -0.75
CA ALA A 131 -9.14 2.63 -1.41
C ALA A 131 -8.68 1.28 -0.89
N ARG A 132 -8.45 0.31 -1.78
CA ARG A 132 -8.01 -1.02 -1.37
C ARG A 132 -6.51 -1.05 -1.09
N ALA A 133 -6.15 -1.30 0.17
CA ALA A 133 -4.78 -1.48 0.64
C ALA A 133 -3.83 -0.34 0.18
N PRO A 134 -4.10 0.92 0.50
CA PRO A 134 -3.09 1.96 0.32
C PRO A 134 -1.87 1.56 1.16
N THR A 135 -0.69 1.59 0.54
CA THR A 135 0.51 1.02 1.15
C THR A 135 1.48 2.13 1.50
N PRO A 136 1.91 2.25 2.78
CA PRO A 136 2.93 3.20 3.18
C PRO A 136 4.21 3.08 2.33
N GLY A 137 4.80 4.23 2.01
CA GLY A 137 5.99 4.30 1.14
C GLY A 137 5.68 4.25 -0.36
N GLN A 138 4.43 4.10 -0.78
CA GLN A 138 4.01 4.31 -2.17
C GLN A 138 3.62 5.76 -2.42
N LEU A 139 3.70 6.18 -3.68
CA LEU A 139 3.35 7.53 -4.11
C LEU A 139 1.86 7.60 -4.49
N ALA A 140 1.13 8.50 -3.84
CA ALA A 140 -0.19 8.94 -4.30
C ALA A 140 0.02 10.04 -5.35
N VAL A 141 -0.63 9.93 -6.51
CA VAL A 141 -0.56 10.92 -7.59
C VAL A 141 -1.94 11.50 -7.82
N PHE A 142 -2.05 12.83 -7.80
CA PHE A 142 -3.30 13.59 -7.88
C PHE A 142 -3.50 14.13 -9.28
N TYR A 143 -4.71 13.98 -9.80
CA TYR A 143 -5.08 14.39 -11.16
C TYR A 143 -6.33 15.28 -11.16
N ASP A 144 -6.33 16.26 -12.05
CA ASP A 144 -7.55 16.94 -12.54
C ASP A 144 -7.67 16.61 -14.03
N GLY A 145 -8.61 15.74 -14.38
CA GLY A 145 -8.70 15.17 -15.72
C GLY A 145 -7.40 14.48 -16.12
N ASP A 146 -6.76 14.96 -17.17
CA ASP A 146 -5.47 14.44 -17.67
C ASP A 146 -4.26 15.18 -17.08
N THR A 147 -4.48 16.23 -16.28
CA THR A 147 -3.41 17.03 -15.67
C THR A 147 -2.97 16.43 -14.35
N VAL A 148 -1.66 16.26 -14.17
CA VAL A 148 -1.08 15.89 -12.89
C VAL A 148 -0.94 17.13 -12.02
N LEU A 149 -1.73 17.23 -10.95
CA LEU A 149 -1.65 18.33 -9.99
C LEU A 149 -0.43 18.22 -9.10
N GLY A 150 -0.10 17.00 -8.70
CA GLY A 150 1.01 16.73 -7.79
C GLY A 150 1.03 15.30 -7.29
N SER A 151 1.86 15.06 -6.28
CA SER A 151 2.00 13.75 -5.65
C SER A 151 2.44 13.88 -4.20
N ALA A 152 2.22 12.84 -3.37
CA ALA A 152 2.73 12.77 -2.01
C ALA A 152 2.94 11.30 -1.58
N TRP A 153 3.78 11.07 -0.56
CA TRP A 153 4.08 9.74 -0.06
C TRP A 153 3.02 9.27 0.94
N ILE A 154 2.45 8.09 0.72
CA ILE A 154 1.50 7.45 1.63
C ILE A 154 2.21 7.07 2.93
N THR A 155 1.56 7.33 4.08
CA THR A 155 2.04 6.98 5.43
C THR A 155 1.20 5.92 6.11
#